data_c52d1b62da5d96f414c6021e94dfbe76
#
_entry.id   c52d1b62da5d96f414c6021e94dfbe76
#
_cell.length_a   1.000
_cell.length_b   1.000
_cell.length_c   1.000
_cell.angle_alpha   90.00
_cell.angle_beta   90.00
_cell.angle_gamma   90.00
#
_symmetry.space_group_name_H-M   'P 1'
#
loop_
_entity.id
_entity.type
_entity.pdbx_description
1 polymer ?
#
loop_
_entity_poly.entity_id
_entity_poly.type
_entity_poly.pdbx_seq_one_letter_code
_entity_poly.pdbx_strand_id
1 'polypeptide(L)'
;MVKFTVLPLAAMAALASLAAANNCKTGLNYCGYNLLGIGNYGAQINGALETASQPTDDGHIHESLFHCNGGNNGDISFISYCGAGCKDGGSGNSDFC
;
A
#
# COMPACT_ATOMS: atom_id res chain seq x y z
N MET A 1 37.49 -14.71 7.64
CA MET A 1 36.87 -14.77 7.70
C MET A 1 36.10 -14.73 7.46
N VAL A 2 35.60 -14.76 7.49
CA VAL A 2 34.78 -14.69 7.35
C VAL A 2 34.06 -14.72 7.29
N LYS A 3 33.83 -14.66 7.49
CA LYS A 3 32.99 -14.53 7.61
C LYS A 3 32.28 -14.10 7.35
N PHE A 4 31.99 -13.72 7.32
CA PHE A 4 31.23 -13.21 7.32
C PHE A 4 30.65 -13.12 6.69
N THR A 5 31.06 -13.30 6.60
CA THR A 5 30.27 -13.20 6.15
C THR A 5 29.43 -13.35 5.78
N VAL A 6 29.52 -13.60 5.95
CA VAL A 6 28.59 -13.68 5.70
C VAL A 6 27.60 -13.36 5.98
N LEU A 7 27.46 -12.98 6.34
CA LEU A 7 26.53 -12.54 6.72
C LEU A 7 25.85 -11.71 6.28
N PRO A 8 26.04 -11.44 6.34
CA PRO A 8 25.11 -10.47 6.15
C PRO A 8 24.44 -10.34 4.91
N LEU A 9 24.88 -10.65 4.12
CA LEU A 9 24.25 -10.70 2.98
C LEU A 9 22.94 -11.22 3.09
N ALA A 10 22.68 -12.09 3.85
CA ALA A 10 21.40 -12.63 4.10
C ALA A 10 20.42 -11.59 4.55
N ALA A 11 20.84 -10.66 5.31
CA ALA A 11 19.97 -9.62 5.80
C ALA A 11 19.43 -8.77 4.66
N MET A 12 20.21 -8.51 3.67
CA MET A 12 19.78 -7.69 2.56
C MET A 12 18.71 -8.38 1.74
N ALA A 13 18.88 -9.64 1.51
CA ALA A 13 17.89 -10.39 0.77
C ALA A 13 16.57 -10.42 1.53
N ALA A 14 16.62 -10.50 2.84
CA ALA A 14 15.42 -10.52 3.64
C ALA A 14 14.62 -9.24 3.47
N LEU A 15 15.29 -8.11 3.36
CA LEU A 15 14.58 -6.85 3.17
C LEU A 15 13.80 -6.82 1.88
N ALA A 16 14.37 -7.30 0.83
CA ALA A 16 13.68 -7.34 -0.44
C ALA A 16 12.44 -8.22 -0.36
N SER A 17 12.56 -9.34 0.32
CA SER A 17 11.43 -10.24 0.47
C SER A 17 10.31 -9.61 1.27
N LEU A 18 10.66 -8.86 2.31
CA LEU A 18 9.65 -8.21 3.13
C LEU A 18 8.87 -7.19 2.34
N ALA A 19 9.54 -6.43 1.47
CA ALA A 19 8.85 -5.45 0.66
C ALA A 19 7.81 -6.12 -0.22
N ALA A 20 8.15 -7.25 -0.82
CA ALA A 20 7.22 -7.96 -1.67
C ALA A 20 6.06 -8.53 -0.87
N ALA A 21 6.31 -8.96 0.36
CA ALA A 21 5.29 -9.57 1.20
C ALA A 21 4.23 -8.58 1.66
N ASN A 22 4.52 -7.29 1.55
CA ASN A 22 3.63 -6.26 2.06
C ASN A 22 2.75 -5.63 0.99
N ASN A 23 2.64 -6.28 -0.17
CA ASN A 23 1.77 -5.78 -1.22
C ASN A 23 0.30 -6.05 -0.89
N CYS A 24 -0.58 -5.21 -1.41
CA CYS A 24 -2.00 -5.40 -1.24
C CYS A 24 -2.46 -6.65 -2.00
N LYS A 25 -3.63 -7.16 -1.66
CA LYS A 25 -4.22 -8.31 -2.34
C LYS A 25 -4.95 -7.85 -3.58
N THR A 26 -4.55 -8.38 -4.73
CA THR A 26 -5.15 -8.03 -6.00
C THR A 26 -6.65 -8.24 -5.98
N GLY A 27 -7.38 -7.26 -6.47
CA GLY A 27 -8.82 -7.33 -6.60
C GLY A 27 -9.59 -6.75 -5.43
N LEU A 28 -8.94 -6.44 -4.32
CA LEU A 28 -9.60 -5.84 -3.16
C LEU A 28 -9.43 -4.33 -3.17
N ASN A 29 -10.34 -3.65 -2.51
CA ASN A 29 -10.26 -2.21 -2.31
C ASN A 29 -9.74 -1.91 -0.92
N TYR A 30 -8.96 -0.86 -0.78
CA TYR A 30 -8.29 -0.53 0.47
C TYR A 30 -8.42 0.95 0.78
N CYS A 31 -8.72 1.27 2.03
CA CYS A 31 -8.54 2.64 2.52
C CYS A 31 -7.06 2.98 2.55
N GLY A 32 -6.74 4.26 2.30
CA GLY A 32 -5.35 4.68 2.34
C GLY A 32 -4.65 4.33 3.64
N TYR A 33 -5.34 4.52 4.78
CA TYR A 33 -4.71 4.20 6.06
C TYR A 33 -4.39 2.72 6.21
N ASN A 34 -5.17 1.83 5.58
CA ASN A 34 -4.85 0.40 5.61
C ASN A 34 -3.67 0.07 4.72
N LEU A 35 -3.57 0.70 3.55
CA LEU A 35 -2.41 0.52 2.68
C LEU A 35 -1.13 0.94 3.40
N LEU A 36 -1.16 2.07 4.10
CA LEU A 36 0.00 2.54 4.84
C LEU A 36 0.39 1.57 5.95
N GLY A 37 -0.59 0.86 6.50
CA GLY A 37 -0.33 -0.10 7.57
C GLY A 37 0.25 -1.42 7.10
N ILE A 38 0.00 -1.82 5.85
CA ILE A 38 0.48 -3.10 5.36
C ILE A 38 1.81 -3.01 4.61
N GLY A 39 2.17 -1.83 4.11
CA GLY A 39 3.39 -1.70 3.35
C GLY A 39 3.79 -0.26 3.17
N ASN A 40 4.80 -0.06 2.33
CA ASN A 40 5.35 1.27 2.07
C ASN A 40 4.60 1.90 0.90
N TYR A 41 3.35 2.28 1.14
CA TYR A 41 2.47 2.76 0.08
C TYR A 41 2.40 4.28 -0.08
N GLY A 42 3.15 5.04 0.72
CA GLY A 42 3.06 6.49 0.69
C GLY A 42 3.22 7.09 -0.70
N ALA A 43 4.27 6.70 -1.40
CA ALA A 43 4.53 7.24 -2.73
C ALA A 43 3.48 6.80 -3.74
N GLN A 44 3.03 5.56 -3.67
CA GLN A 44 2.01 5.06 -4.59
C GLN A 44 0.66 5.73 -4.36
N ILE A 45 0.31 6.00 -3.11
CA ILE A 45 -0.92 6.72 -2.79
C ILE A 45 -0.87 8.12 -3.36
N ASN A 46 0.24 8.84 -3.16
CA ASN A 46 0.40 10.17 -3.72
C ASN A 46 0.28 10.14 -5.24
N GLY A 47 0.94 9.19 -5.88
CA GLY A 47 0.87 9.06 -7.33
C GLY A 47 -0.52 8.77 -7.85
N ALA A 48 -1.26 7.91 -7.15
CA ALA A 48 -2.63 7.58 -7.54
C ALA A 48 -3.56 8.79 -7.40
N LEU A 49 -3.40 9.56 -6.32
CA LEU A 49 -4.19 10.77 -6.13
C LEU A 49 -3.86 11.81 -7.20
N GLU A 50 -2.59 12.01 -7.49
CA GLU A 50 -2.18 12.96 -8.52
C GLU A 50 -2.72 12.57 -9.89
N THR A 51 -2.63 11.30 -10.22
CA THR A 51 -3.15 10.80 -11.49
C THR A 51 -4.65 11.05 -11.61
N ALA A 52 -5.37 10.99 -10.50
CA ALA A 52 -6.81 11.24 -10.46
C ALA A 52 -7.16 12.72 -10.24
N SER A 53 -6.17 13.59 -10.28
CA SER A 53 -6.36 15.03 -10.05
C SER A 53 -6.97 15.34 -8.69
N GLN A 54 -6.57 14.56 -7.68
CA GLN A 54 -7.04 14.73 -6.31
C GLN A 54 -5.97 15.37 -5.44
N PRO A 55 -6.38 16.09 -4.38
CA PRO A 55 -5.40 16.62 -3.43
C PRO A 55 -4.61 15.48 -2.76
N THR A 56 -3.40 15.81 -2.30
CA THR A 56 -2.54 14.85 -1.60
C THR A 56 -2.35 15.24 -0.14
N ASP A 57 -3.36 15.83 0.48
CA ASP A 57 -3.33 16.16 1.89
C ASP A 57 -3.60 14.91 2.74
N ASP A 58 -3.43 15.05 4.04
CA ASP A 58 -3.57 13.92 4.95
C ASP A 58 -4.95 13.26 4.86
N GLY A 59 -6.00 14.05 4.73
CA GLY A 59 -7.35 13.51 4.62
C GLY A 59 -7.51 12.64 3.39
N HIS A 60 -7.05 13.12 2.25
CA HIS A 60 -7.16 12.34 1.01
C HIS A 60 -6.25 11.13 1.03
N ILE A 61 -5.07 11.23 1.65
CA ILE A 61 -4.16 10.09 1.76
C ILE A 61 -4.77 8.98 2.60
N HIS A 62 -5.37 9.31 3.73
CA HIS A 62 -5.85 8.30 4.66
C HIS A 62 -7.28 7.82 4.37
N GLU A 63 -8.14 8.71 3.92
CA GLU A 63 -9.57 8.42 3.80
C GLU A 63 -10.04 8.15 2.39
N SER A 64 -9.16 8.11 1.40
CA SER A 64 -9.54 7.70 0.05
C SER A 64 -9.55 6.19 -0.07
N LEU A 65 -10.35 5.71 -1.00
CA LEU A 65 -10.46 4.30 -1.32
C LEU A 65 -9.69 4.02 -2.59
N PHE A 66 -8.87 2.98 -2.58
CA PHE A 66 -8.03 2.59 -3.71
C PHE A 66 -8.29 1.13 -4.07
N HIS A 67 -8.20 0.83 -5.36
CA HIS A 67 -8.31 -0.55 -5.83
C HIS A 67 -6.92 -1.14 -5.99
N CYS A 68 -6.73 -2.38 -5.52
CA CYS A 68 -5.47 -3.08 -5.71
C CYS A 68 -5.44 -3.75 -7.08
N ASN A 69 -4.65 -3.22 -7.99
CA ASN A 69 -4.50 -3.77 -9.33
C ASN A 69 -3.54 -4.95 -9.37
N GLY A 70 -2.63 -5.01 -8.41
CA GLY A 70 -1.69 -6.11 -8.29
C GLY A 70 -0.39 -5.86 -9.02
N GLY A 71 0.20 -6.94 -9.53
CA GLY A 71 1.51 -6.86 -10.14
C GLY A 71 2.62 -6.99 -9.11
N ASN A 72 3.86 -6.84 -9.56
CA ASN A 72 5.03 -7.05 -8.71
C ASN A 72 5.12 -6.03 -7.58
N ASN A 73 4.58 -4.84 -7.80
CA ASN A 73 4.67 -3.75 -6.83
C ASN A 73 3.38 -3.52 -6.07
N GLY A 74 2.35 -4.33 -6.32
CA GLY A 74 1.06 -4.11 -5.70
C GLY A 74 0.46 -2.78 -6.13
N ASP A 75 0.34 -2.55 -7.42
CA ASP A 75 -0.13 -1.28 -7.96
C ASP A 75 -1.54 -0.97 -7.52
N ILE A 76 -1.84 0.31 -7.36
CA ILE A 76 -3.15 0.76 -6.93
C ILE A 76 -3.67 1.87 -7.83
N SER A 77 -5.00 2.04 -7.83
CA SER A 77 -5.64 3.17 -8.49
C SER A 77 -6.70 3.77 -7.58
N PHE A 78 -6.92 5.07 -7.73
CA PHE A 78 -7.88 5.81 -6.91
C PHE A 78 -9.30 5.46 -7.31
N ILE A 79 -10.18 5.26 -6.31
CA ILE A 79 -11.61 5.05 -6.55
C ILE A 79 -12.41 6.30 -6.15
N SER A 80 -12.35 6.66 -4.89
CA SER A 80 -13.09 7.82 -4.39
C SER A 80 -12.54 8.29 -3.06
N TYR A 81 -12.83 9.54 -2.73
CA TYR A 81 -12.53 10.09 -1.42
C TYR A 81 -13.75 9.93 -0.53
N CYS A 82 -13.54 9.29 0.62
CA CYS A 82 -14.64 9.04 1.57
C CYS A 82 -14.74 10.21 2.53
N GLY A 83 -15.51 11.24 2.16
CA GLY A 83 -15.59 12.45 2.97
C GLY A 83 -16.07 12.23 4.39
N ALA A 84 -16.88 11.20 4.61
CA ALA A 84 -17.35 10.84 5.94
C ALA A 84 -16.49 9.80 6.63
N GLY A 85 -15.38 9.41 6.01
CA GLY A 85 -14.45 8.44 6.56
C GLY A 85 -14.48 7.12 5.80
N CYS A 86 -13.31 6.57 5.57
CA CYS A 86 -13.17 5.26 4.91
C CYS A 86 -13.30 4.17 5.96
N LYS A 87 -13.97 3.08 5.62
CA LYS A 87 -14.29 1.99 6.56
C LYS A 87 -13.48 0.76 6.25
N ASP A 88 -12.88 0.18 7.27
CA ASP A 88 -12.14 -1.07 7.17
C ASP A 88 -13.13 -2.23 7.06
N GLY A 89 -13.05 -2.98 5.96
CA GLY A 89 -13.94 -4.11 5.72
C GLY A 89 -13.54 -5.39 6.40
N GLY A 90 -12.38 -5.41 7.03
CA GLY A 90 -11.88 -6.60 7.70
C GLY A 90 -10.97 -7.43 6.80
N SER A 91 -10.30 -8.39 7.42
CA SER A 91 -9.33 -9.23 6.73
C SER A 91 -9.97 -10.00 5.59
N GLY A 92 -9.35 -9.90 4.41
CA GLY A 92 -9.84 -10.61 3.23
C GLY A 92 -11.01 -9.98 2.52
N ASN A 93 -11.52 -8.85 3.02
CA ASN A 93 -12.65 -8.14 2.43
C ASN A 93 -12.21 -6.78 1.94
N SER A 94 -12.97 -6.23 0.97
CA SER A 94 -12.72 -4.86 0.53
C SER A 94 -13.15 -3.85 1.59
N ASP A 95 -12.39 -2.77 1.68
CA ASP A 95 -12.81 -1.61 2.45
C ASP A 95 -13.85 -0.82 1.64
N PHE A 96 -14.50 0.13 2.26
CA PHE A 96 -15.56 0.88 1.60
C PHE A 96 -15.75 2.26 2.25
N CYS A 97 -16.46 3.11 1.60
CA CYS A 97 -16.90 4.37 2.19
C CYS A 97 -18.21 4.13 3.01
#